data_3ccc59d401e385ced19363f1f279ce64
#
_entry.id   3ccc59d401e385ced19363f1f279ce64
#
_cell.length_a   1.000
_cell.length_b   1.000
_cell.length_c   1.000
_cell.angle_alpha   90.00
_cell.angle_beta   90.00
_cell.angle_gamma   90.00
#
_symmetry.space_group_name_H-M   'P 1'
#
loop_
_entity.id
_entity.type
_entity.pdbx_description
1 polymer ?
#
loop_
_entity_poly.entity_id
_entity_poly.type
_entity_poly.pdbx_seq_one_letter_code
_entity_poly.pdbx_strand_id
1 'polypeptide(L)'
;MNDLSNKKILFIICGGISAYKSLEIIRLFKKDNYEIKTILTKSAKEFVTPLSVASLSQGKVYDDLFNVENETEMDHIALSRWADVIIVAP
;
A
#
# COMPACT_ATOMS: atom_id res chain seq x y z
N MET A 1 -13.89 3.40 20.85
CA MET A 1 -13.40 3.18 20.83
C MET A 1 -12.75 2.62 20.22
N ASN A 2 -12.55 2.71 19.65
CA ASN A 2 -12.05 1.93 19.25
C ASN A 2 -10.83 2.20 18.62
N ASP A 3 -9.84 1.74 19.01
CA ASP A 3 -8.56 1.92 18.49
C ASP A 3 -8.36 1.29 17.16
N LEU A 4 -9.27 0.43 16.78
CA LEU A 4 -9.14 -0.27 15.52
C LEU A 4 -9.25 0.67 14.33
N SER A 5 -10.02 1.72 14.50
CA SER A 5 -10.22 2.62 13.38
C SER A 5 -9.02 3.47 13.09
N ASN A 6 -7.97 3.37 13.91
CA ASN A 6 -6.77 4.14 13.68
C ASN A 6 -5.58 3.27 13.31
N LYS A 7 -5.85 2.05 12.94
CA LYS A 7 -4.74 1.18 12.56
C LYS A 7 -4.09 1.64 11.29
N LYS A 8 -2.81 1.39 11.22
CA LYS A 8 -2.01 1.76 10.06
C LYS A 8 -1.64 0.50 9.31
N ILE A 9 -1.96 0.48 8.04
CA ILE A 9 -1.75 -0.68 7.20
C ILE A 9 -0.77 -0.35 6.10
N LEU A 10 0.25 -1.18 5.98
CA LEU A 10 1.14 -1.11 4.84
C LEU A 10 0.72 -2.21 3.89
N PHE A 11 0.29 -1.82 2.70
CA PHE A 11 -0.22 -2.74 1.71
C PHE A 11 0.80 -2.88 0.59
N ILE A 12 1.28 -4.08 0.34
CA ILE A 12 2.26 -4.31 -0.70
C ILE A 12 1.61 -5.11 -1.81
N ILE A 13 1.52 -4.51 -2.99
CA ILE A 13 0.90 -5.15 -4.14
C ILE A 13 1.99 -5.58 -5.09
N CYS A 14 2.06 -6.88 -5.35
CA CYS A 14 3.15 -7.44 -6.11
C CYS A 14 2.84 -7.72 -7.57
N GLY A 15 1.59 -7.76 -7.93
CA GLY A 15 1.25 -7.97 -9.33
C GLY A 15 0.24 -9.06 -9.50
N GLY A 16 -0.03 -9.37 -10.77
CA GLY A 16 -0.99 -10.40 -11.08
C GLY A 16 -2.40 -9.91 -10.93
N ILE A 17 -3.32 -10.82 -11.09
CA ILE A 17 -4.73 -10.50 -11.03
C ILE A 17 -5.12 -10.00 -9.66
N SER A 18 -4.40 -10.46 -8.64
CA SER A 18 -4.73 -10.03 -7.29
C SER A 18 -4.58 -8.53 -7.10
N ALA A 19 -3.88 -7.85 -8.02
CA ALA A 19 -3.78 -6.41 -7.92
C ALA A 19 -5.16 -5.76 -8.00
N TYR A 20 -6.05 -6.30 -8.81
CA TYR A 20 -7.40 -5.74 -8.91
C TYR A 20 -8.17 -5.93 -7.62
N LYS A 21 -8.05 -7.10 -7.03
CA LYS A 21 -8.73 -7.36 -5.78
C LYS A 21 -8.22 -6.48 -4.67
N SER A 22 -6.93 -6.14 -4.75
CA SER A 22 -6.34 -5.29 -3.74
C SER A 22 -7.01 -3.94 -3.69
N LEU A 23 -7.44 -3.43 -4.83
CA LEU A 23 -8.12 -2.15 -4.85
C LEU A 23 -9.41 -2.19 -4.04
N GLU A 24 -10.15 -3.28 -4.15
CA GLU A 24 -11.37 -3.41 -3.39
C GLU A 24 -11.10 -3.53 -1.90
N ILE A 25 -10.06 -4.26 -1.57
CA ILE A 25 -9.72 -4.43 -0.17
C ILE A 25 -9.29 -3.09 0.43
N ILE A 26 -8.52 -2.32 -0.32
CA ILE A 26 -8.10 -1.00 0.14
C ILE A 26 -9.33 -0.13 0.40
N ARG A 27 -10.29 -0.21 -0.50
CA ARG A 27 -11.49 0.59 -0.34
C ARG A 27 -12.25 0.23 0.92
N LEU A 28 -12.31 -1.06 1.22
CA LEU A 28 -13.01 -1.51 2.42
C LEU A 28 -12.31 -1.05 3.68
N PHE A 29 -10.99 -1.15 3.71
CA PHE A 29 -10.26 -0.67 4.86
C PHE A 29 -10.43 0.83 5.05
N LYS A 30 -10.42 1.56 3.94
CA LYS A 30 -10.55 3.00 4.03
C LYS A 30 -11.91 3.40 4.55
N LYS A 31 -12.89 2.60 4.24
CA LYS A 31 -14.23 2.85 4.73
C LYS A 31 -14.27 2.77 6.25
N ASP A 32 -13.41 1.95 6.83
CA ASP A 32 -13.32 1.81 8.26
C ASP A 32 -12.29 2.74 8.87
N ASN A 33 -11.83 3.70 8.12
CA ASN A 33 -10.92 4.74 8.61
C ASN A 33 -9.52 4.25 8.94
N TYR A 34 -9.10 3.17 8.33
CA TYR A 34 -7.71 2.76 8.46
C TYR A 34 -6.85 3.70 7.64
N GLU A 35 -5.64 3.89 8.12
CA GLU A 35 -4.66 4.68 7.38
C GLU A 35 -3.82 3.72 6.57
N ILE A 36 -3.72 3.95 5.25
CA ILE A 36 -3.09 3.00 4.36
C ILE A 36 -1.96 3.66 3.59
N LYS A 37 -0.82 3.01 3.59
CA LYS A 37 0.26 3.35 2.68
C LYS A 37 0.51 2.12 1.82
N THR A 38 0.83 2.33 0.56
CA THR A 38 0.93 1.24 -0.40
C THR A 38 2.27 1.25 -1.11
N ILE A 39 2.81 0.06 -1.30
CA ILE A 39 3.98 -0.11 -2.14
C ILE A 39 3.55 -0.90 -3.37
N LEU A 40 3.88 -0.39 -4.55
CA LEU A 40 3.60 -1.07 -5.79
C LEU A 40 4.89 -1.55 -6.39
N THR A 41 4.98 -2.85 -6.65
CA THR A 41 6.14 -3.37 -7.35
C THR A 41 6.00 -3.04 -8.83
N LYS A 42 7.09 -3.25 -9.55
CA LYS A 42 7.09 -3.01 -10.96
C LYS A 42 5.99 -3.81 -11.67
N SER A 43 5.84 -5.06 -11.29
CA SER A 43 4.82 -5.90 -11.91
C SER A 43 3.42 -5.41 -11.60
N ALA A 44 3.21 -4.93 -10.42
CA ALA A 44 1.88 -4.47 -10.04
C ALA A 44 1.43 -3.30 -10.91
N LYS A 45 2.37 -2.47 -11.33
CA LYS A 45 2.02 -1.31 -12.13
C LYS A 45 1.54 -1.66 -13.52
N GLU A 46 1.66 -2.89 -13.91
CA GLU A 46 1.10 -3.32 -15.18
C GLU A 46 -0.38 -3.61 -15.06
N PHE A 47 -0.89 -3.68 -13.85
CA PHE A 47 -2.29 -4.00 -13.62
C PHE A 47 -3.05 -2.83 -13.00
N VAL A 48 -2.39 -2.04 -12.19
CA VAL A 48 -3.02 -0.89 -11.56
C VAL A 48 -2.05 0.28 -11.63
N THR A 49 -2.57 1.48 -11.56
CA THR A 49 -1.70 2.64 -11.61
C THR A 49 -1.52 3.21 -10.22
N PRO A 50 -0.39 3.89 -9.99
CA PRO A 50 -0.22 4.54 -8.70
C PRO A 50 -1.34 5.54 -8.42
N LEU A 51 -1.83 6.18 -9.45
CA LEU A 51 -2.90 7.16 -9.27
C LEU A 51 -4.18 6.50 -8.79
N SER A 52 -4.54 5.36 -9.37
CA SER A 52 -5.77 4.70 -8.95
C SER A 52 -5.66 4.24 -7.50
N VAL A 53 -4.49 3.73 -7.12
CA VAL A 53 -4.30 3.27 -5.76
C VAL A 53 -4.33 4.45 -4.80
N ALA A 54 -3.69 5.54 -5.17
CA ALA A 54 -3.66 6.71 -4.30
C ALA A 54 -5.05 7.28 -4.11
N SER A 55 -5.86 7.26 -5.16
CA SER A 55 -7.21 7.77 -5.08
C SER A 55 -8.05 6.98 -4.09
N LEU A 56 -7.91 5.67 -4.12
CA LEU A 56 -8.72 4.83 -3.26
C LEU A 56 -8.22 4.81 -1.83
N SER A 57 -6.92 4.76 -1.64
CA SER A 57 -6.38 4.69 -0.30
C SER A 57 -6.28 6.05 0.36
N GLN A 58 -6.28 7.10 -0.46
CA GLN A 58 -6.10 8.45 0.03
C GLN A 58 -4.84 8.57 0.85
N GLY A 59 -3.85 7.75 0.50
CA GLY A 59 -2.59 7.74 1.20
C GLY A 59 -1.45 7.69 0.22
N LYS A 60 -0.27 7.63 0.75
CA LYS A 60 0.91 7.66 -0.07
C LYS A 60 1.12 6.34 -0.77
N VAL A 61 1.55 6.40 -2.02
CA VAL A 61 1.87 5.22 -2.79
C VAL A 61 3.33 5.30 -3.17
N TYR A 62 4.06 4.22 -2.87
CA TYR A 62 5.49 4.16 -3.13
C TYR A 62 5.74 3.25 -4.31
N ASP A 63 6.64 3.68 -5.15
CA ASP A 63 6.97 2.97 -6.37
C ASP A 63 8.30 2.26 -6.17
N ASP A 64 8.30 0.97 -6.44
CA ASP A 64 9.48 0.18 -6.29
C ASP A 64 10.66 0.71 -7.08
N LEU A 65 10.41 1.11 -8.32
CA LEU A 65 11.44 1.65 -9.16
C LEU A 65 11.97 2.96 -8.68
N PHE A 66 11.11 3.71 -8.08
CA PHE A 66 11.44 5.02 -7.67
C PHE A 66 12.54 5.05 -6.63
N ASN A 67 12.64 4.00 -5.89
CA ASN A 67 13.56 3.94 -4.78
C ASN A 67 14.84 3.23 -5.05
N VAL A 68 15.20 3.14 -6.29
CA VAL A 68 16.38 2.42 -6.64
C VAL A 68 17.61 2.99 -6.02
N GLU A 69 17.64 4.28 -5.90
CA GLU A 69 18.88 4.88 -5.61
C GLU A 69 19.36 4.75 -4.22
N ASN A 70 18.81 5.45 -3.33
CA ASN A 70 19.43 5.45 -2.05
C ASN A 70 18.51 5.38 -0.89
N GLU A 71 17.28 5.70 -1.05
CA GLU A 71 16.42 5.73 0.09
C GLU A 71 15.52 4.54 0.19
N THR A 72 15.71 3.62 -0.70
CA THR A 72 14.84 2.48 -0.78
C THR A 72 14.76 1.72 0.52
N GLU A 73 15.89 1.33 1.01
CA GLU A 73 15.90 0.53 2.21
C GLU A 73 15.39 1.29 3.41
N MET A 74 15.78 2.53 3.49
CA MET A 74 15.32 3.32 4.59
C MET A 74 13.84 3.52 4.56
N ASP A 75 13.31 3.76 3.38
CA ASP A 75 11.89 3.94 3.26
C ASP A 75 11.13 2.69 3.64
N HIS A 76 11.61 1.55 3.21
CA HIS A 76 10.94 0.30 3.52
C HIS A 76 10.99 0.00 5.01
N ILE A 77 12.12 0.27 5.63
CA ILE A 77 12.24 0.05 7.04
C ILE A 77 11.32 1.00 7.80
N ALA A 78 11.31 2.25 7.39
CA ALA A 78 10.46 3.22 8.06
C ALA A 78 9.00 2.86 7.90
N LEU A 79 8.61 2.37 6.73
CA LEU A 79 7.23 1.99 6.49
C LEU A 79 6.84 0.79 7.33
N SER A 80 7.73 -0.19 7.43
CA SER A 80 7.38 -1.35 8.21
C SER A 80 7.26 -1.01 9.70
N ARG A 81 8.02 -0.03 10.16
CA ARG A 81 7.87 0.40 11.53
C ARG A 81 6.63 1.24 11.75
N TRP A 82 6.24 1.97 10.73
CA TRP A 82 5.04 2.79 10.81
C TRP A 82 3.79 1.93 10.91
N ALA A 83 3.79 0.79 10.25
CA ALA A 83 2.56 0.00 10.10
C ALA A 83 2.26 -0.84 11.32
N ASP A 84 0.99 -0.94 11.62
CA ASP A 84 0.53 -1.90 12.62
C ASP A 84 0.35 -3.27 11.98
N VAL A 85 -0.01 -3.28 10.71
CA VAL A 85 -0.25 -4.52 9.98
C VAL A 85 0.34 -4.37 8.59
N ILE A 86 0.98 -5.44 8.11
CA ILE A 86 1.51 -5.46 6.76
C ILE A 86 0.78 -6.54 5.99
N ILE A 87 0.19 -6.15 4.87
CA ILE A 87 -0.54 -7.07 4.01
C ILE A 87 0.17 -7.15 2.67
N VAL A 88 0.44 -8.37 2.25
CA VAL A 88 1.09 -8.59 0.96
C VAL A 88 0.10 -9.25 0.03
N ALA A 89 -0.11 -8.65 -1.13
CA ALA A 89 -0.97 -9.20 -2.17
C ALA A 89 -0.08 -9.67 -3.30
N PRO A 90 0.19 -10.95 -3.38
CA PRO A 90 1.13 -11.50 -4.37
C PRO A 90 0.58 -11.50 -5.79
#